data_b445c31903153f3ea4ded1ca912e498b
#
_entry.id   b445c31903153f3ea4ded1ca912e498b
#
_cell.length_a   1.000
_cell.length_b   1.000
_cell.length_c   1.000
_cell.angle_alpha   90.00
_cell.angle_beta   90.00
_cell.angle_gamma   90.00
#
_symmetry.space_group_name_H-M   'P 1'
#
loop_
_entity.id
_entity.type
_entity.pdbx_description
1 polymer ?
#
loop_
_entity_poly.entity_id
_entity_poly.type
_entity_poly.pdbx_seq_one_letter_code
_entity_poly.pdbx_strand_id
1 'polypeptide(L)'
;KLYGEITPIESSRVIEADDNFVINFNGRELKFIDTPGHARHHFCIWDEITGSMFTGDTFGVSYREFDKGNEVYIFPSTSPVQFDPEALIKSIEKLITYRPKRVCLTHFSAIEPTNKVVDQLIDGIHFVSRLAKEYASHKEAEEIIQDEMMSYFLKGIKKVGNDDLEFCRDR
;
A
#
# COMPACT_ATOMS: atom_id res chain seq x y z
N LYS A 1 -16.92 -4.73 -19.25
CA LYS A 1 -15.46 -4.98 -19.17
C LYS A 1 -14.78 -3.68 -18.72
N LEU A 2 -14.10 -3.71 -17.57
CA LEU A 2 -13.53 -2.51 -16.93
C LEU A 2 -12.40 -1.87 -17.77
N TYR A 3 -11.65 -2.68 -18.50
CA TYR A 3 -10.44 -2.26 -19.23
C TYR A 3 -10.54 -2.40 -20.75
N GLY A 4 -11.73 -2.65 -21.29
CA GLY A 4 -11.91 -2.82 -22.74
C GLY A 4 -11.24 -4.09 -23.29
N GLU A 5 -10.68 -3.99 -24.47
CA GLU A 5 -9.92 -5.05 -25.13
C GLU A 5 -8.46 -5.00 -24.68
N ILE A 6 -7.92 -6.13 -24.22
CA ILE A 6 -6.54 -6.25 -23.72
C ILE A 6 -5.72 -7.04 -24.76
N THR A 7 -4.63 -6.47 -25.22
CA THR A 7 -3.66 -7.18 -26.06
C THR A 7 -2.79 -8.06 -25.17
N PRO A 8 -2.78 -9.40 -25.34
CA PRO A 8 -1.96 -10.28 -24.53
C PRO A 8 -0.46 -10.07 -24.82
N ILE A 9 0.36 -10.23 -23.77
CA ILE A 9 1.82 -10.25 -23.93
C ILE A 9 2.22 -11.67 -24.36
N GLU A 10 3.14 -11.78 -25.31
CA GLU A 10 3.68 -13.07 -25.74
C GLU A 10 4.38 -13.78 -24.56
N SER A 11 4.10 -15.06 -24.35
CA SER A 11 4.63 -15.84 -23.23
C SER A 11 6.17 -15.87 -23.19
N SER A 12 6.83 -15.79 -24.34
CA SER A 12 8.31 -15.69 -24.44
C SER A 12 8.89 -14.43 -23.80
N ARG A 13 8.08 -13.41 -23.53
CA ARG A 13 8.46 -12.15 -22.90
C ARG A 13 8.12 -12.11 -21.41
N VAL A 14 7.53 -13.16 -20.88
CA VAL A 14 7.15 -13.27 -19.46
C VAL A 14 8.19 -14.09 -18.73
N ILE A 15 8.68 -13.57 -17.63
CA ILE A 15 9.58 -14.26 -16.71
C ILE A 15 8.86 -14.39 -15.38
N GLU A 16 8.73 -15.62 -14.89
CA GLU A 16 8.23 -15.88 -13.53
C GLU A 16 9.29 -15.48 -12.51
N ALA A 17 8.89 -14.70 -11.52
CA ALA A 17 9.79 -14.25 -10.47
C ALA A 17 9.38 -14.90 -9.15
N ASP A 18 10.15 -15.87 -8.69
CA ASP A 18 10.05 -16.42 -7.35
C ASP A 18 10.55 -15.43 -6.29
N ASP A 19 10.28 -15.72 -5.03
CA ASP A 19 10.80 -14.88 -3.92
C ASP A 19 12.33 -14.85 -3.97
N ASN A 20 12.90 -13.65 -3.86
CA ASN A 20 14.33 -13.35 -4.01
C ASN A 20 14.90 -13.53 -5.42
N PHE A 21 14.08 -13.62 -6.45
CA PHE A 21 14.54 -13.55 -7.83
C PHE A 21 15.30 -12.23 -8.08
N VAL A 22 16.41 -12.30 -8.81
CA VAL A 22 17.26 -11.15 -9.08
C VAL A 22 17.42 -10.97 -10.58
N ILE A 23 17.23 -9.74 -11.06
CA ILE A 23 17.61 -9.36 -12.42
C ILE A 23 18.78 -8.36 -12.37
N ASN A 24 19.68 -8.48 -13.35
CA ASN A 24 20.70 -7.46 -13.58
C ASN A 24 20.23 -6.50 -14.67
N PHE A 25 20.02 -5.25 -14.27
CA PHE A 25 19.61 -4.19 -15.17
C PHE A 25 20.78 -3.21 -15.35
N ASN A 26 21.58 -3.40 -16.41
CA ASN A 26 22.74 -2.57 -16.72
C ASN A 26 23.75 -2.47 -15.55
N GLY A 27 24.09 -3.59 -14.93
CA GLY A 27 25.01 -3.63 -13.80
C GLY A 27 24.37 -3.32 -12.44
N ARG A 28 23.06 -3.12 -12.40
CA ARG A 28 22.28 -2.87 -11.18
C ARG A 28 21.41 -4.07 -10.88
N GLU A 29 21.61 -4.67 -9.74
CA GLU A 29 20.77 -5.78 -9.29
C GLU A 29 19.47 -5.26 -8.68
N LEU A 30 18.36 -5.80 -9.18
CA LEU A 30 17.02 -5.56 -8.66
C LEU A 30 16.48 -6.89 -8.13
N LYS A 31 16.18 -6.95 -6.84
CA LYS A 31 15.65 -8.15 -6.19
C LYS A 31 14.14 -8.07 -6.05
N PHE A 32 13.47 -9.11 -6.52
CA PHE A 32 12.03 -9.29 -6.39
C PHE A 32 11.73 -10.03 -5.08
N ILE A 33 10.79 -9.49 -4.33
CA ILE A 33 10.42 -9.98 -3.00
C ILE A 33 8.94 -10.31 -3.05
N ASP A 34 8.58 -11.56 -2.82
CA ASP A 34 7.18 -11.97 -2.69
C ASP A 34 6.52 -11.30 -1.49
N THR A 35 5.43 -10.58 -1.74
CA THR A 35 4.71 -9.77 -0.75
C THR A 35 3.20 -9.91 -0.91
N PRO A 36 2.66 -11.11 -0.60
CA PRO A 36 1.22 -11.33 -0.64
C PRO A 36 0.50 -10.47 0.39
N GLY A 37 -0.79 -10.24 0.16
CA GLY A 37 -1.67 -9.55 1.10
C GLY A 37 -2.55 -8.52 0.44
N HIS A 38 -2.00 -7.56 -0.31
CA HIS A 38 -2.83 -6.74 -1.21
C HIS A 38 -3.46 -7.62 -2.29
N ALA A 39 -2.65 -8.45 -2.95
CA ALA A 39 -3.07 -9.53 -3.82
C ALA A 39 -2.11 -10.72 -3.65
N ARG A 40 -2.54 -11.94 -4.01
CA ARG A 40 -1.72 -13.16 -3.83
C ARG A 40 -0.44 -13.17 -4.65
N HIS A 41 -0.45 -12.52 -5.80
CA HIS A 41 0.66 -12.49 -6.77
C HIS A 41 1.49 -11.21 -6.65
N HIS A 42 1.29 -10.43 -5.58
CA HIS A 42 1.98 -9.16 -5.42
C HIS A 42 3.44 -9.36 -5.04
N PHE A 43 4.32 -8.57 -5.62
CA PHE A 43 5.73 -8.51 -5.26
C PHE A 43 6.22 -7.07 -5.16
N CYS A 44 7.30 -6.89 -4.39
CA CYS A 44 8.02 -5.64 -4.29
C CYS A 44 9.42 -5.78 -4.90
N ILE A 45 10.05 -4.68 -5.27
CA ILE A 45 11.39 -4.70 -5.86
C ILE A 45 12.34 -3.91 -4.95
N TRP A 46 13.40 -4.58 -4.52
CA TRP A 46 14.47 -3.97 -3.73
C TRP A 46 15.63 -3.56 -4.62
N ASP A 47 16.04 -2.31 -4.49
CA ASP A 47 17.22 -1.73 -5.09
C ASP A 47 18.21 -1.32 -4.00
N GLU A 48 19.18 -2.17 -3.74
CA GLU A 48 20.15 -1.97 -2.67
C GLU A 48 21.04 -0.74 -2.89
N ILE A 49 21.41 -0.44 -4.15
CA ILE A 49 22.30 0.67 -4.47
C ILE A 49 21.72 2.01 -4.00
N THR A 50 20.43 2.22 -4.22
CA THR A 50 19.75 3.46 -3.81
C THR A 50 19.09 3.35 -2.44
N GLY A 51 18.98 2.16 -1.88
CA GLY A 51 18.19 1.89 -0.68
C GLY A 51 16.70 2.14 -0.90
N SER A 52 16.20 1.87 -2.11
CA SER A 52 14.81 2.10 -2.49
C SER A 52 14.04 0.80 -2.56
N MET A 53 12.87 0.77 -1.96
CA MET A 53 11.91 -0.31 -2.08
C MET A 53 10.73 0.15 -2.94
N PHE A 54 10.53 -0.46 -4.11
CA PHE A 54 9.37 -0.24 -4.95
C PHE A 54 8.27 -1.20 -4.48
N THR A 55 7.25 -0.65 -3.85
CA THR A 55 6.33 -1.45 -3.05
C THR A 55 5.01 -1.79 -3.72
N GLY A 56 4.78 -1.30 -4.94
CA GLY A 56 3.45 -1.45 -5.51
C GLY A 56 2.41 -0.96 -4.48
N ASP A 57 1.33 -1.70 -4.33
CA ASP A 57 0.25 -1.38 -3.40
C ASP A 57 0.44 -1.99 -2.00
N THR A 58 1.49 -2.80 -1.79
CA THR A 58 1.77 -3.42 -0.48
C THR A 58 1.98 -2.38 0.63
N PHE A 59 2.62 -1.25 0.33
CA PHE A 59 2.89 -0.21 1.31
C PHE A 59 1.84 0.91 1.31
N GLY A 60 0.63 0.63 0.80
CA GLY A 60 -0.50 1.54 0.85
C GLY A 60 -0.40 2.74 -0.08
N VAL A 61 -1.15 3.78 0.28
CA VAL A 61 -1.32 5.02 -0.50
C VAL A 61 -1.07 6.22 0.39
N SER A 62 -0.39 7.24 -0.13
CA SER A 62 -0.09 8.46 0.61
C SER A 62 -0.13 9.67 -0.32
N TYR A 63 -1.15 10.49 -0.14
CA TYR A 63 -1.32 11.73 -0.89
C TYR A 63 -0.53 12.85 -0.25
N ARG A 64 0.30 13.55 -1.04
CA ARG A 64 1.16 14.63 -0.54
C ARG A 64 0.34 15.81 0.01
N GLU A 65 -0.87 16.01 -0.48
CA GLU A 65 -1.79 17.06 -0.04
C GLU A 65 -2.23 16.89 1.43
N PHE A 66 -2.15 15.66 1.95
CA PHE A 66 -2.48 15.37 3.35
C PHE A 66 -1.30 15.51 4.30
N ASP A 67 -0.10 15.66 3.77
CA ASP A 67 1.09 15.81 4.58
C ASP A 67 1.16 17.21 5.21
N LYS A 68 1.87 17.31 6.33
CA LYS A 68 2.17 18.58 7.00
C LYS A 68 3.62 18.64 7.41
N GLY A 69 4.39 19.46 6.72
CA GLY A 69 5.84 19.49 6.94
C GLY A 69 6.48 18.14 6.64
N ASN A 70 7.08 17.50 7.65
CA ASN A 70 7.68 16.17 7.54
C ASN A 70 6.73 15.05 7.99
N GLU A 71 5.53 15.39 8.42
CA GLU A 71 4.52 14.43 8.85
C GLU A 71 3.75 13.91 7.64
N VAL A 72 3.80 12.60 7.43
CA VAL A 72 3.18 11.90 6.31
C VAL A 72 1.91 11.21 6.78
N TYR A 73 0.84 11.31 5.99
CA TYR A 73 -0.36 10.51 6.16
C TYR A 73 -0.35 9.35 5.16
N ILE A 74 -0.52 8.13 5.67
CA ILE A 74 -0.59 6.91 4.87
C ILE A 74 -1.77 6.05 5.29
N PHE A 75 -2.34 5.32 4.34
CA PHE A 75 -3.42 4.36 4.60
C PHE A 75 -3.29 3.13 3.68
N PRO A 76 -3.88 1.98 4.07
CA PRO A 76 -3.76 0.76 3.30
C PRO A 76 -4.58 0.78 2.00
N SER A 77 -4.06 0.16 0.96
CA SER A 77 -4.81 -0.18 -0.25
C SER A 77 -5.50 -1.53 -0.07
N THR A 78 -6.83 -1.53 0.03
CA THR A 78 -7.63 -2.70 0.42
C THR A 78 -8.63 -3.16 -0.64
N SER A 79 -8.56 -2.60 -1.85
CA SER A 79 -9.54 -2.79 -2.92
C SER A 79 -9.62 -4.17 -3.58
N PRO A 80 -8.56 -5.01 -3.64
CA PRO A 80 -8.65 -6.31 -4.33
C PRO A 80 -9.50 -7.33 -3.57
N VAL A 81 -10.20 -8.18 -4.32
CA VAL A 81 -10.97 -9.32 -3.80
C VAL A 81 -10.09 -10.33 -3.03
N GLN A 82 -8.78 -10.35 -3.33
CA GLN A 82 -7.80 -11.25 -2.72
C GLN A 82 -7.09 -10.63 -1.51
N PHE A 83 -7.62 -9.53 -0.98
CA PHE A 83 -7.04 -8.85 0.17
C PHE A 83 -6.97 -9.78 1.39
N ASP A 84 -5.75 -9.93 1.94
CA ASP A 84 -5.44 -10.70 3.14
C ASP A 84 -4.68 -9.79 4.12
N PRO A 85 -5.33 -9.29 5.17
CA PRO A 85 -4.71 -8.34 6.09
C PRO A 85 -3.52 -8.92 6.86
N GLU A 86 -3.56 -10.21 7.23
CA GLU A 86 -2.47 -10.84 7.99
C GLU A 86 -1.23 -11.05 7.11
N ALA A 87 -1.44 -11.49 5.87
CA ALA A 87 -0.36 -11.61 4.90
C ALA A 87 0.24 -10.24 4.55
N LEU A 88 -0.59 -9.19 4.44
CA LEU A 88 -0.12 -7.84 4.14
C LEU A 88 0.76 -7.28 5.26
N ILE A 89 0.36 -7.46 6.52
CA ILE A 89 1.17 -7.02 7.67
C ILE A 89 2.54 -7.72 7.67
N LYS A 90 2.56 -9.04 7.49
CA LYS A 90 3.81 -9.81 7.40
C LYS A 90 4.69 -9.35 6.24
N SER A 91 4.08 -9.02 5.10
CA SER A 91 4.80 -8.46 3.95
C SER A 91 5.43 -7.12 4.27
N ILE A 92 4.70 -6.19 4.91
CA ILE A 92 5.22 -4.90 5.35
C ILE A 92 6.39 -5.09 6.32
N GLU A 93 6.23 -5.92 7.35
CA GLU A 93 7.28 -6.25 8.32
C GLU A 93 8.53 -6.82 7.62
N LYS A 94 8.35 -7.75 6.67
CA LYS A 94 9.43 -8.30 5.84
C LYS A 94 10.18 -7.20 5.08
N LEU A 95 9.48 -6.26 4.45
CA LEU A 95 10.10 -5.17 3.71
C LEU A 95 10.94 -4.25 4.62
N ILE A 96 10.48 -3.96 5.82
CA ILE A 96 11.22 -3.11 6.78
C ILE A 96 12.52 -3.76 7.25
N THR A 97 12.65 -5.09 7.24
CA THR A 97 13.92 -5.75 7.57
C THR A 97 15.07 -5.37 6.62
N TYR A 98 14.77 -4.97 5.40
CA TYR A 98 15.75 -4.46 4.42
C TYR A 98 16.27 -3.06 4.76
N ARG A 99 15.68 -2.37 5.73
CA ARG A 99 16.01 -1.00 6.16
C ARG A 99 16.01 -0.01 4.99
N PRO A 100 14.94 0.05 4.19
CA PRO A 100 14.89 0.95 3.06
C PRO A 100 15.00 2.41 3.52
N LYS A 101 15.78 3.19 2.79
CA LYS A 101 15.87 4.65 2.98
C LYS A 101 14.57 5.33 2.55
N ARG A 102 13.90 4.74 1.57
CA ARG A 102 12.60 5.20 1.06
C ARG A 102 11.80 4.04 0.48
N VAL A 103 10.50 4.15 0.55
CA VAL A 103 9.54 3.31 -0.17
C VAL A 103 8.94 4.14 -1.30
N CYS A 104 8.96 3.56 -2.51
CA CYS A 104 8.38 4.15 -3.71
C CYS A 104 7.01 3.50 -3.92
N LEU A 105 5.95 4.27 -3.67
CA LEU A 105 4.57 3.81 -3.76
C LEU A 105 4.10 3.76 -5.22
N THR A 106 3.11 2.94 -5.53
CA THR A 106 2.45 2.97 -6.85
C THR A 106 1.76 4.33 -7.06
N HIS A 107 1.14 4.85 -6.02
CA HIS A 107 0.37 6.08 -6.05
C HIS A 107 1.06 7.15 -5.21
N PHE A 108 1.39 8.28 -5.86
CA PHE A 108 1.84 9.53 -5.24
C PHE A 108 3.20 9.51 -4.54
N SER A 109 4.26 9.13 -5.30
CA SER A 109 5.65 9.45 -4.92
C SER A 109 6.32 8.44 -3.97
N ALA A 110 7.30 8.91 -3.23
CA ALA A 110 8.09 8.12 -2.30
C ALA A 110 8.09 8.77 -0.92
N ILE A 111 8.16 7.94 0.12
CA ILE A 111 8.19 8.38 1.51
C ILE A 111 9.31 7.66 2.26
N GLU A 112 9.72 8.22 3.40
CA GLU A 112 10.58 7.53 4.35
C GLU A 112 9.72 6.61 5.24
N PRO A 113 10.03 5.31 5.33
CA PRO A 113 9.26 4.36 6.13
C PRO A 113 9.66 4.44 7.61
N THR A 114 9.38 5.54 8.27
CA THR A 114 9.60 5.69 9.71
C THR A 114 8.69 4.74 10.50
N ASN A 115 9.06 4.41 11.73
CA ASN A 115 8.21 3.58 12.59
C ASN A 115 6.79 4.14 12.69
N LYS A 116 6.65 5.47 12.79
CA LYS A 116 5.34 6.13 12.85
C LYS A 116 4.49 5.87 11.61
N VAL A 117 5.09 5.90 10.42
CA VAL A 117 4.44 5.61 9.13
C VAL A 117 4.02 4.14 9.05
N VAL A 118 4.91 3.24 9.47
CA VAL A 118 4.64 1.79 9.50
C VAL A 118 3.50 1.46 10.45
N ASP A 119 3.55 1.98 11.69
CA ASP A 119 2.50 1.78 12.70
C ASP A 119 1.15 2.30 12.20
N GLN A 120 1.13 3.49 11.60
CA GLN A 120 -0.09 4.06 11.02
C GLN A 120 -0.70 3.18 9.91
N LEU A 121 0.16 2.62 9.05
CA LEU A 121 -0.29 1.72 7.98
C LEU A 121 -0.87 0.43 8.55
N ILE A 122 -0.21 -0.19 9.52
CA ILE A 122 -0.67 -1.42 10.19
C ILE A 122 -1.97 -1.17 10.96
N ASP A 123 -2.08 -0.06 11.69
CA ASP A 123 -3.32 0.34 12.37
C ASP A 123 -4.48 0.49 11.39
N GLY A 124 -4.21 1.08 10.21
CA GLY A 124 -5.20 1.19 9.14
C GLY A 124 -5.67 -0.16 8.62
N ILE A 125 -4.75 -1.13 8.45
CA ILE A 125 -5.10 -2.50 8.03
C ILE A 125 -5.99 -3.18 9.07
N HIS A 126 -5.64 -3.08 10.34
CA HIS A 126 -6.45 -3.63 11.44
C HIS A 126 -7.83 -2.98 11.50
N PHE A 127 -7.90 -1.66 11.33
CA PHE A 127 -9.16 -0.92 11.32
C PHE A 127 -10.09 -1.42 10.22
N VAL A 128 -9.62 -1.47 8.96
CA VAL A 128 -10.43 -1.92 7.82
C VAL A 128 -10.84 -3.39 7.97
N SER A 129 -9.92 -4.26 8.42
CA SER A 129 -10.22 -5.68 8.67
C SER A 129 -11.30 -5.87 9.74
N ARG A 130 -11.28 -5.06 10.80
CA ARG A 130 -12.29 -5.07 11.84
C ARG A 130 -13.64 -4.65 11.29
N LEU A 131 -13.73 -3.53 10.58
CA LEU A 131 -14.98 -3.06 9.95
C LEU A 131 -15.58 -4.11 9.03
N ALA A 132 -14.77 -4.69 8.16
CA ALA A 132 -15.25 -5.72 7.23
C ALA A 132 -15.83 -6.94 7.96
N LYS A 133 -15.23 -7.38 9.06
CA LYS A 133 -15.73 -8.49 9.88
C LYS A 133 -17.00 -8.13 10.64
N GLU A 134 -17.04 -6.93 11.22
CA GLU A 134 -18.15 -6.46 12.05
C GLU A 134 -19.45 -6.27 11.24
N TYR A 135 -19.33 -5.72 10.03
CA TYR A 135 -20.48 -5.36 9.20
C TYR A 135 -20.75 -6.31 8.03
N ALA A 136 -20.01 -7.42 7.87
CA ALA A 136 -20.11 -8.36 6.74
C ALA A 136 -21.54 -8.82 6.40
N SER A 137 -22.42 -8.93 7.40
CA SER A 137 -23.81 -9.38 7.25
C SER A 137 -24.86 -8.28 7.46
N HIS A 138 -24.42 -7.04 7.61
CA HIS A 138 -25.34 -5.91 7.85
C HIS A 138 -25.97 -5.43 6.53
N LYS A 139 -27.27 -5.11 6.54
CA LYS A 139 -27.97 -4.67 5.31
C LYS A 139 -27.45 -3.35 4.75
N GLU A 140 -26.97 -2.48 5.62
CA GLU A 140 -26.45 -1.14 5.33
C GLU A 140 -24.92 -1.11 5.48
N ALA A 141 -24.25 -2.26 5.29
CA ALA A 141 -22.80 -2.38 5.49
C ALA A 141 -21.98 -1.36 4.69
N GLU A 142 -22.37 -1.13 3.44
CA GLU A 142 -21.66 -0.21 2.55
C GLU A 142 -21.66 1.21 3.08
N GLU A 143 -22.81 1.74 3.48
CA GLU A 143 -22.95 3.10 4.01
C GLU A 143 -22.21 3.26 5.35
N ILE A 144 -22.39 2.30 6.25
CA ILE A 144 -21.72 2.32 7.57
C ILE A 144 -20.20 2.27 7.41
N ILE A 145 -19.68 1.36 6.56
CA ILE A 145 -18.24 1.23 6.33
C ILE A 145 -17.68 2.50 5.69
N GLN A 146 -18.39 3.10 4.75
CA GLN A 146 -18.01 4.37 4.12
C GLN A 146 -17.87 5.49 5.15
N ASP A 147 -18.86 5.67 6.02
CA ASP A 147 -18.85 6.71 7.05
C ASP A 147 -17.74 6.50 8.07
N GLU A 148 -17.56 5.27 8.55
CA GLU A 148 -16.50 4.93 9.49
C GLU A 148 -15.09 5.11 8.87
N MET A 149 -14.91 4.70 7.63
CA MET A 149 -13.66 4.92 6.89
C MET A 149 -13.38 6.41 6.70
N MET A 150 -14.38 7.20 6.30
CA MET A 150 -14.24 8.65 6.15
C MET A 150 -13.86 9.31 7.49
N SER A 151 -14.54 8.92 8.57
CA SER A 151 -14.20 9.41 9.91
C SER A 151 -12.77 9.08 10.33
N TYR A 152 -12.33 7.84 10.08
CA TYR A 152 -10.96 7.39 10.36
C TYR A 152 -9.94 8.20 9.56
N PHE A 153 -10.18 8.39 8.28
CA PHE A 153 -9.36 9.17 7.36
C PHE A 153 -9.18 10.61 7.86
N LEU A 154 -10.27 11.31 8.12
CA LEU A 154 -10.24 12.69 8.57
C LEU A 154 -9.52 12.85 9.92
N LYS A 155 -9.71 11.90 10.84
CA LYS A 155 -8.97 11.88 12.10
C LYS A 155 -7.47 11.65 11.91
N GLY A 156 -7.09 10.79 10.96
CA GLY A 156 -5.69 10.51 10.63
C GLY A 156 -5.00 11.74 10.05
N ILE A 157 -5.62 12.42 9.09
CA ILE A 157 -5.11 13.66 8.47
C ILE A 157 -4.91 14.75 9.54
N LYS A 158 -5.88 14.94 10.44
CA LYS A 158 -5.74 15.88 11.57
C LYS A 158 -4.58 15.53 12.50
N LYS A 159 -4.32 14.24 12.75
CA LYS A 159 -3.20 13.81 13.60
C LYS A 159 -1.82 14.17 13.03
N VAL A 160 -1.68 14.26 11.73
CA VAL A 160 -0.46 14.75 11.08
C VAL A 160 -0.39 16.29 11.03
N GLY A 161 -1.40 16.98 11.60
CA GLY A 161 -1.43 18.42 11.73
C GLY A 161 -1.99 19.17 10.52
N ASN A 162 -2.68 18.47 9.64
CA ASN A 162 -3.36 19.10 8.50
C ASN A 162 -4.84 19.32 8.84
N ASP A 163 -5.21 20.59 9.06
CA ASP A 163 -6.57 21.02 9.37
C ASP A 163 -7.35 21.49 8.15
N ASP A 164 -6.72 21.57 6.97
CA ASP A 164 -7.36 21.96 5.73
C ASP A 164 -8.05 20.73 5.12
N LEU A 165 -9.31 20.54 5.51
CA LEU A 165 -10.13 19.40 5.10
C LEU A 165 -11.11 19.73 3.98
N GLU A 166 -11.14 20.96 3.47
CA GLU A 166 -12.04 21.32 2.36
C GLU A 166 -11.75 20.48 1.12
N PHE A 167 -10.48 20.20 0.88
CA PHE A 167 -10.03 19.34 -0.20
C PHE A 167 -10.54 17.88 -0.13
N CYS A 168 -10.86 17.38 1.07
CA CYS A 168 -11.29 15.99 1.27
C CYS A 168 -12.78 15.76 0.96
N ARG A 169 -13.59 16.84 0.82
CA ARG A 169 -15.05 16.73 0.67
C ARG A 169 -15.51 16.53 -0.77
N ASP A 170 -14.67 16.85 -1.74
CA ASP A 170 -15.02 16.86 -3.15
C ASP A 170 -14.43 15.66 -3.94
N ARG A 171 -13.92 14.65 -3.26
CA ARG A 171 -13.37 13.40 -3.83
C ARG A 171 -13.93 12.21 -3.06
#